data_5df84ee8533f0fdcc9a360149042a7e5
#
_entry.id   5df84ee8533f0fdcc9a360149042a7e5
#
_cell.length_a   1.000
_cell.length_b   1.000
_cell.length_c   1.000
_cell.angle_alpha   90.00
_cell.angle_beta   90.00
_cell.angle_gamma   90.00
#
_symmetry.space_group_name_H-M   'P 1'
#
loop_
_entity.id
_entity.type
_entity.pdbx_description
1 polymer ?
#
loop_
_entity_poly.entity_id
_entity_poly.type
_entity_poly.pdbx_seq_one_letter_code
_entity_poly.pdbx_strand_id
1 'polypeptide(L)'
;EYETITKRHSPGVFTDKPLQVGGTEGRRDATARGGIISVREACNAYGFDPTKAFAIQGFGDAGQRAALLHKEMLGGGKLIAASDSRGAIMNKNGLDPEELVHHKLKTGSVLKFPGSKEIPHEQVLELDVEILYPAALENAINIKNAKNIKARVVCELANGPTTPEADKILFKNNVHVI
;
A
#
# COMPACT_ATOMS: atom_id res chain seq x y z
N GLU A 1 -27.81 12.69 -9.52
CA GLU A 1 -28.43 11.87 -10.57
C GLU A 1 -29.20 10.68 -9.98
N TYR A 2 -28.59 9.78 -9.18
CA TYR A 2 -29.27 8.64 -8.56
C TYR A 2 -30.49 9.08 -7.70
N GLU A 3 -30.31 10.07 -6.83
CA GLU A 3 -31.39 10.61 -6.00
C GLU A 3 -32.49 11.29 -6.81
N THR A 4 -32.13 11.89 -7.95
CA THR A 4 -33.09 12.48 -8.89
C THR A 4 -33.97 11.40 -9.52
N ILE A 5 -33.38 10.28 -9.89
CA ILE A 5 -34.09 9.12 -10.48
C ILE A 5 -34.98 8.43 -9.44
N THR A 6 -34.42 8.15 -8.27
CA THR A 6 -35.11 7.38 -7.22
C THR A 6 -36.05 8.22 -6.37
N LYS A 7 -35.96 9.57 -6.47
CA LYS A 7 -36.67 10.54 -5.63
C LYS A 7 -36.50 10.30 -4.12
N ARG A 8 -35.34 9.76 -3.74
CA ARG A 8 -34.99 9.42 -2.35
C ARG A 8 -33.59 9.93 -2.04
N HIS A 9 -33.43 10.56 -0.89
CA HIS A 9 -32.11 10.90 -0.37
C HIS A 9 -31.37 9.60 -0.02
N SER A 10 -30.24 9.37 -0.66
CA SER A 10 -29.48 8.10 -0.61
C SER A 10 -27.98 8.34 -0.48
N PRO A 11 -27.51 8.89 0.65
CA PRO A 11 -26.11 9.31 0.82
C PRO A 11 -25.12 8.13 0.81
N GLY A 12 -25.58 6.92 1.08
CA GLY A 12 -24.74 5.71 1.10
C GLY A 12 -24.45 5.09 -0.27
N VAL A 13 -25.02 5.59 -1.36
CA VAL A 13 -24.87 4.98 -2.70
C VAL A 13 -23.45 5.15 -3.24
N PHE A 14 -22.79 6.25 -2.93
CA PHE A 14 -21.41 6.53 -3.35
C PHE A 14 -20.53 6.86 -2.16
N THR A 15 -19.29 6.35 -2.18
CA THR A 15 -18.22 6.73 -1.24
C THR A 15 -17.34 7.82 -1.84
N ASP A 16 -16.39 8.34 -1.07
CA ASP A 16 -15.44 9.39 -1.51
C ASP A 16 -16.06 10.70 -2.01
N LYS A 17 -17.27 10.98 -1.57
CA LYS A 17 -17.90 12.26 -1.87
C LYS A 17 -17.19 13.41 -1.15
N PRO A 18 -17.12 14.61 -1.77
CA PRO A 18 -16.78 15.82 -1.03
C PRO A 18 -17.71 16.07 0.16
N LEU A 19 -17.18 16.65 1.23
CA LEU A 19 -17.97 16.94 2.46
C LEU A 19 -19.24 17.73 2.18
N GLN A 20 -19.15 18.70 1.24
CA GLN A 20 -20.27 19.56 0.84
C GLN A 20 -21.47 18.81 0.26
N VAL A 21 -21.25 17.58 -0.24
CA VAL A 21 -22.31 16.73 -0.81
C VAL A 21 -22.51 15.45 -0.01
N GLY A 22 -22.26 15.52 1.30
CA GLY A 22 -22.53 14.42 2.23
C GLY A 22 -21.38 13.38 2.33
N GLY A 23 -20.15 13.80 2.08
CA GLY A 23 -18.94 13.01 2.36
C GLY A 23 -18.67 12.91 3.86
N THR A 24 -17.75 12.02 4.24
CA THR A 24 -17.34 11.79 5.63
C THR A 24 -15.87 12.22 5.80
N GLU A 25 -15.60 12.96 6.87
CA GLU A 25 -14.21 13.29 7.24
C GLU A 25 -13.39 12.02 7.47
N GLY A 26 -12.10 12.07 7.09
CA GLY A 26 -11.18 10.95 7.24
C GLY A 26 -11.35 9.84 6.21
N ARG A 27 -12.38 9.88 5.34
CA ARG A 27 -12.58 8.82 4.33
C ARG A 27 -11.39 8.66 3.39
N ARG A 28 -10.75 9.78 3.06
CA ARG A 28 -9.66 9.81 2.07
C ARG A 28 -8.44 8.99 2.47
N ASP A 29 -8.12 8.91 3.75
CA ASP A 29 -6.98 8.15 4.27
C ASP A 29 -7.37 6.93 5.11
N ALA A 30 -8.67 6.66 5.24
CA ALA A 30 -9.20 5.61 6.10
C ALA A 30 -8.61 4.22 5.82
N THR A 31 -8.50 3.82 4.54
CA THR A 31 -7.92 2.53 4.15
C THR A 31 -6.46 2.42 4.61
N ALA A 32 -5.65 3.41 4.25
CA ALA A 32 -4.24 3.40 4.61
C ALA A 32 -4.05 3.51 6.13
N ARG A 33 -4.79 4.39 6.80
CA ARG A 33 -4.74 4.56 8.25
C ARG A 33 -5.09 3.28 9.00
N GLY A 34 -6.14 2.58 8.56
CA GLY A 34 -6.52 1.28 9.10
C GLY A 34 -5.38 0.26 8.95
N GLY A 35 -4.80 0.15 7.75
CA GLY A 35 -3.65 -0.73 7.50
C GLY A 35 -2.44 -0.38 8.38
N ILE A 36 -2.10 0.91 8.53
CA ILE A 36 -0.98 1.33 9.39
C ILE A 36 -1.23 0.98 10.87
N ILE A 37 -2.46 1.13 11.35
CA ILE A 37 -2.84 0.70 12.71
C ILE A 37 -2.67 -0.82 12.85
N SER A 38 -3.13 -1.60 11.87
CA SER A 38 -2.97 -3.06 11.87
C SER A 38 -1.49 -3.47 11.85
N VAL A 39 -0.66 -2.79 11.05
CA VAL A 39 0.80 -3.00 11.06
C VAL A 39 1.40 -2.73 12.43
N ARG A 40 1.04 -1.62 13.06
CA ARG A 40 1.53 -1.29 14.42
C ARG A 40 1.21 -2.41 15.41
N GLU A 41 -0.03 -2.88 15.40
CA GLU A 41 -0.44 -3.94 16.32
C GLU A 41 0.23 -5.29 15.99
N ALA A 42 0.40 -5.62 14.71
CA ALA A 42 1.15 -6.82 14.31
C ALA A 42 2.62 -6.74 14.71
N CYS A 43 3.28 -5.58 14.51
CA CYS A 43 4.66 -5.38 14.94
C CYS A 43 4.80 -5.53 16.47
N ASN A 44 3.88 -4.98 17.25
CA ASN A 44 3.86 -5.13 18.70
C ASN A 44 3.66 -6.59 19.11
N ALA A 45 2.74 -7.30 18.47
CA ALA A 45 2.41 -8.69 18.81
C ALA A 45 3.51 -9.68 18.46
N TYR A 46 4.20 -9.47 17.34
CA TYR A 46 5.20 -10.41 16.82
C TYR A 46 6.65 -9.94 16.98
N GLY A 47 6.89 -8.76 17.56
CA GLY A 47 8.23 -8.22 17.80
C GLY A 47 8.95 -7.76 16.53
N PHE A 48 8.22 -7.29 15.53
CA PHE A 48 8.81 -6.70 14.32
C PHE A 48 9.08 -5.21 14.49
N ASP A 49 10.02 -4.69 13.72
CA ASP A 49 10.42 -3.29 13.77
C ASP A 49 9.89 -2.53 12.55
N PRO A 50 8.81 -1.74 12.70
CA PRO A 50 8.22 -1.02 11.57
C PRO A 50 9.10 0.13 11.06
N THR A 51 10.16 0.50 11.78
CA THR A 51 11.09 1.57 11.34
C THR A 51 12.11 1.09 10.31
N LYS A 52 12.16 -0.21 10.03
CA LYS A 52 12.99 -0.78 8.97
C LYS A 52 12.45 -0.47 7.57
N ALA A 53 12.97 -1.19 6.57
CA ALA A 53 12.57 -1.02 5.19
C ALA A 53 11.15 -1.52 4.93
N PHE A 54 10.42 -0.77 4.10
CA PHE A 54 9.13 -1.18 3.56
C PHE A 54 9.03 -0.91 2.07
N ALA A 55 8.10 -1.58 1.40
CA ALA A 55 7.84 -1.42 -0.03
C ALA A 55 6.32 -1.34 -0.30
N ILE A 56 5.96 -0.66 -1.37
CA ILE A 56 4.55 -0.45 -1.76
C ILE A 56 4.35 -0.87 -3.22
N GLN A 57 3.52 -1.87 -3.43
CA GLN A 57 3.05 -2.22 -4.77
C GLN A 57 1.73 -1.51 -5.03
N GLY A 58 1.75 -0.54 -5.95
CA GLY A 58 0.60 0.31 -6.24
C GLY A 58 0.63 1.66 -5.54
N PHE A 59 1.32 2.65 -6.12
CA PHE A 59 1.43 4.01 -5.57
C PHE A 59 0.26 4.90 -6.03
N GLY A 60 -1.00 4.36 -5.91
CA GLY A 60 -2.27 5.07 -6.04
C GLY A 60 -2.65 5.80 -4.75
N ASP A 61 -3.93 6.15 -4.57
CA ASP A 61 -4.38 6.89 -3.37
C ASP A 61 -4.06 6.15 -2.07
N ALA A 62 -4.36 4.86 -1.98
CA ALA A 62 -4.07 4.07 -0.78
C ALA A 62 -2.56 3.95 -0.54
N GLY A 63 -1.76 3.65 -1.58
CA GLY A 63 -0.32 3.51 -1.46
C GLY A 63 0.40 4.81 -1.08
N GLN A 64 0.02 5.95 -1.68
CA GLN A 64 0.55 7.26 -1.33
C GLN A 64 0.26 7.61 0.14
N ARG A 65 -0.99 7.37 0.58
CA ARG A 65 -1.38 7.61 1.97
C ARG A 65 -0.64 6.68 2.93
N ALA A 66 -0.49 5.40 2.57
CA ALA A 66 0.28 4.46 3.38
C ALA A 66 1.73 4.89 3.54
N ALA A 67 2.38 5.38 2.48
CA ALA A 67 3.76 5.88 2.55
C ALA A 67 3.92 7.04 3.54
N LEU A 68 3.01 8.02 3.49
CA LEU A 68 3.02 9.20 4.37
C LEU A 68 2.71 8.80 5.82
N LEU A 69 1.63 8.05 6.03
CA LEU A 69 1.17 7.65 7.36
C LEU A 69 2.13 6.65 8.03
N HIS A 70 2.81 5.80 7.27
CA HIS A 70 3.83 4.92 7.81
C HIS A 70 4.92 5.72 8.56
N LYS A 71 5.48 6.74 7.88
CA LYS A 71 6.50 7.62 8.48
C LYS A 71 5.96 8.36 9.71
N GLU A 72 4.74 8.88 9.62
CA GLU A 72 4.09 9.66 10.67
C GLU A 72 3.74 8.81 11.91
N MET A 73 3.09 7.67 11.70
CA MET A 73 2.42 6.92 12.78
C MET A 73 3.28 5.79 13.37
N LEU A 74 4.30 5.31 12.65
CA LEU A 74 5.16 4.22 13.09
C LEU A 74 6.56 4.67 13.51
N GLY A 75 6.77 5.99 13.61
CA GLY A 75 8.03 6.55 14.08
C GLY A 75 9.18 6.52 13.07
N GLY A 76 8.87 6.41 11.79
CA GLY A 76 9.86 6.38 10.71
C GLY A 76 9.63 5.25 9.73
N GLY A 77 10.72 4.64 9.27
CA GLY A 77 10.69 3.59 8.25
C GLY A 77 11.23 4.09 6.90
N LYS A 78 11.84 3.17 6.17
CA LYS A 78 12.50 3.48 4.92
C LYS A 78 11.70 2.89 3.76
N LEU A 79 11.00 3.74 3.01
CA LEU A 79 10.39 3.33 1.74
C LEU A 79 11.49 3.06 0.72
N ILE A 80 11.75 1.80 0.39
CA ILE A 80 12.83 1.46 -0.54
C ILE A 80 12.35 1.18 -1.96
N ALA A 81 11.08 0.89 -2.16
CA ALA A 81 10.51 0.68 -3.49
C ALA A 81 9.03 1.04 -3.56
N ALA A 82 8.63 1.52 -4.71
CA ALA A 82 7.24 1.80 -5.05
C ALA A 82 6.97 1.47 -6.52
N SER A 83 5.75 1.04 -6.82
CA SER A 83 5.32 0.81 -8.21
C SER A 83 3.97 1.47 -8.50
N ASP A 84 3.74 1.76 -9.75
CA ASP A 84 2.42 2.13 -10.27
C ASP A 84 2.11 1.38 -11.57
N SER A 85 1.06 1.75 -12.29
CA SER A 85 0.66 1.08 -13.53
C SER A 85 1.68 1.21 -14.68
N ARG A 86 2.68 2.12 -14.56
CA ARG A 86 3.69 2.36 -15.60
C ARG A 86 5.00 1.65 -15.31
N GLY A 87 5.27 1.31 -14.05
CA GLY A 87 6.50 0.61 -13.68
C GLY A 87 6.82 0.70 -12.20
N ALA A 88 8.05 0.36 -11.86
CA ALA A 88 8.51 0.32 -10.49
C ALA A 88 9.90 0.95 -10.34
N ILE A 89 10.13 1.52 -9.17
CA ILE A 89 11.40 2.15 -8.80
C ILE A 89 11.89 1.63 -7.45
N MET A 90 13.21 1.67 -7.27
CA MET A 90 13.86 1.31 -6.01
C MET A 90 15.01 2.26 -5.69
N ASN A 91 15.16 2.56 -4.40
CA ASN A 91 16.35 3.17 -3.83
C ASN A 91 16.63 2.55 -2.45
N LYS A 92 17.71 1.81 -2.30
CA LYS A 92 18.11 1.18 -1.02
C LYS A 92 18.38 2.18 0.11
N ASN A 93 18.71 3.42 -0.24
CA ASN A 93 18.91 4.50 0.74
C ASN A 93 17.60 5.13 1.21
N GLY A 94 16.49 4.82 0.53
CA GLY A 94 15.15 5.33 0.80
C GLY A 94 14.67 6.28 -0.29
N LEU A 95 13.35 6.28 -0.45
CA LEU A 95 12.59 7.23 -1.25
C LEU A 95 11.85 8.14 -0.25
N ASP A 96 11.94 9.44 -0.39
CA ASP A 96 11.12 10.34 0.43
C ASP A 96 9.67 10.26 -0.01
N PRO A 97 8.71 9.91 0.88
CA PRO A 97 7.32 9.73 0.51
C PRO A 97 6.65 11.01 0.00
N GLU A 98 6.96 12.16 0.59
CA GLU A 98 6.34 13.45 0.22
C GLU A 98 6.83 13.89 -1.16
N GLU A 99 8.14 13.81 -1.39
CA GLU A 99 8.73 14.12 -2.70
C GLU A 99 8.23 13.17 -3.79
N LEU A 100 8.08 11.87 -3.47
CA LEU A 100 7.57 10.88 -4.42
C LEU A 100 6.10 11.13 -4.78
N VAL A 101 5.26 11.49 -3.80
CA VAL A 101 3.87 11.92 -4.03
C VAL A 101 3.84 13.15 -4.94
N HIS A 102 4.65 14.17 -4.65
CA HIS A 102 4.73 15.38 -5.46
C HIS A 102 5.20 15.07 -6.89
N HIS A 103 6.25 14.25 -7.03
CA HIS A 103 6.75 13.81 -8.34
C HIS A 103 5.64 13.11 -9.14
N LYS A 104 4.92 12.18 -8.51
CA LYS A 104 3.84 11.46 -9.19
C LYS A 104 2.68 12.38 -9.59
N LEU A 105 2.30 13.32 -8.76
CA LEU A 105 1.28 14.31 -9.11
C LEU A 105 1.70 15.14 -10.33
N LYS A 106 2.99 15.48 -10.44
CA LYS A 106 3.52 16.28 -11.56
C LYS A 106 3.71 15.47 -12.84
N THR A 107 4.15 14.22 -12.75
CA THR A 107 4.56 13.39 -13.91
C THR A 107 3.54 12.31 -14.30
N GLY A 108 2.61 11.99 -13.39
CA GLY A 108 1.65 10.90 -13.53
C GLY A 108 2.23 9.52 -13.24
N SER A 109 3.51 9.40 -12.79
CA SER A 109 4.16 8.11 -12.53
C SER A 109 5.22 8.22 -11.45
N VAL A 110 5.58 7.07 -10.84
CA VAL A 110 6.75 6.95 -9.96
C VAL A 110 8.06 6.89 -10.74
N LEU A 111 8.00 6.54 -12.02
CA LEU A 111 9.20 6.39 -12.86
C LEU A 111 10.00 7.69 -12.95
N LYS A 112 11.32 7.54 -13.14
CA LYS A 112 12.26 8.68 -13.24
C LYS A 112 12.32 9.56 -11.98
N PHE A 113 11.90 9.06 -10.83
CA PHE A 113 12.11 9.77 -9.57
C PHE A 113 13.61 9.94 -9.30
N PRO A 114 14.09 11.14 -8.95
CA PRO A 114 15.51 11.39 -8.76
C PRO A 114 16.15 10.45 -7.73
N GLY A 115 17.35 9.94 -8.07
CA GLY A 115 18.07 9.02 -7.19
C GLY A 115 17.54 7.58 -7.14
N SER A 116 16.47 7.27 -7.84
CA SER A 116 15.93 5.90 -7.93
C SER A 116 16.46 5.15 -9.16
N LYS A 117 16.35 3.81 -9.11
CA LYS A 117 16.54 2.91 -10.25
C LYS A 117 15.20 2.29 -10.62
N GLU A 118 14.94 2.17 -11.91
CA GLU A 118 13.81 1.37 -12.40
C GLU A 118 14.10 -0.11 -12.20
N ILE A 119 13.10 -0.86 -11.76
CA ILE A 119 13.18 -2.31 -11.54
C ILE A 119 11.96 -3.00 -12.18
N PRO A 120 12.03 -4.32 -12.44
CA PRO A 120 10.87 -5.09 -12.85
C PRO A 120 9.72 -4.93 -11.85
N HIS A 121 8.50 -4.81 -12.37
CA HIS A 121 7.32 -4.53 -11.55
C HIS A 121 7.09 -5.59 -10.47
N GLU A 122 7.27 -6.85 -10.83
CA GLU A 122 7.09 -8.01 -9.96
C GLU A 122 8.11 -8.04 -8.81
N GLN A 123 9.27 -7.46 -9.01
CA GLN A 123 10.35 -7.45 -8.02
C GLN A 123 9.96 -6.70 -6.75
N VAL A 124 9.03 -5.73 -6.82
CA VAL A 124 8.60 -4.97 -5.64
C VAL A 124 8.02 -5.88 -4.55
N LEU A 125 7.28 -6.91 -4.96
CA LEU A 125 6.69 -7.88 -4.04
C LEU A 125 7.74 -8.81 -3.39
N GLU A 126 8.88 -9.04 -4.04
CA GLU A 126 9.88 -10.02 -3.64
C GLU A 126 11.09 -9.40 -2.90
N LEU A 127 11.02 -8.10 -2.60
CA LEU A 127 12.07 -7.41 -1.87
C LEU A 127 12.17 -7.88 -0.43
N ASP A 128 13.40 -7.88 0.08
CA ASP A 128 13.66 -8.15 1.49
C ASP A 128 13.36 -6.88 2.31
N VAL A 129 12.15 -6.82 2.85
CA VAL A 129 11.62 -5.72 3.62
C VAL A 129 10.92 -6.23 4.88
N GLU A 130 10.78 -5.39 5.87
CA GLU A 130 10.01 -5.73 7.06
C GLU A 130 8.51 -5.75 6.71
N ILE A 131 8.04 -4.73 5.97
CA ILE A 131 6.63 -4.57 5.65
C ILE A 131 6.44 -4.37 4.15
N LEU A 132 5.51 -5.13 3.58
CA LEU A 132 5.06 -5.00 2.19
C LEU A 132 3.60 -4.57 2.17
N TYR A 133 3.30 -3.55 1.37
CA TYR A 133 1.94 -3.05 1.14
C TYR A 133 1.48 -3.34 -0.29
N PRO A 134 0.75 -4.44 -0.55
CA PRO A 134 0.02 -4.62 -1.81
C PRO A 134 -1.19 -3.67 -1.82
N ALA A 135 -1.15 -2.65 -2.66
CA ALA A 135 -2.13 -1.57 -2.73
C ALA A 135 -2.66 -1.33 -4.16
N ALA A 136 -2.53 -2.30 -5.06
CA ALA A 136 -2.92 -2.15 -6.47
C ALA A 136 -4.11 -3.03 -6.83
N LEU A 137 -3.85 -4.28 -7.17
CA LEU A 137 -4.83 -5.18 -7.78
C LEU A 137 -5.00 -6.45 -6.95
N GLU A 138 -6.14 -7.09 -7.14
CA GLU A 138 -6.41 -8.44 -6.66
C GLU A 138 -5.42 -9.46 -7.23
N ASN A 139 -5.19 -10.56 -6.51
CA ASN A 139 -4.37 -11.70 -6.90
C ASN A 139 -2.90 -11.36 -7.28
N ALA A 140 -2.38 -10.24 -6.77
CA ALA A 140 -1.00 -9.82 -7.00
C ALA A 140 0.00 -10.81 -6.38
N ILE A 141 -0.31 -11.37 -5.21
CA ILE A 141 0.44 -12.44 -4.54
C ILE A 141 -0.31 -13.75 -4.77
N ASN A 142 0.31 -14.66 -5.49
CA ASN A 142 -0.28 -15.93 -5.90
C ASN A 142 0.75 -17.06 -5.84
N ILE A 143 0.35 -18.28 -6.20
CA ILE A 143 1.19 -19.48 -6.12
C ILE A 143 2.54 -19.35 -6.85
N LYS A 144 2.65 -18.46 -7.86
CA LYS A 144 3.89 -18.32 -8.63
C LYS A 144 4.96 -17.52 -7.90
N ASN A 145 4.55 -16.51 -7.10
CA ASN A 145 5.47 -15.58 -6.43
C ASN A 145 5.48 -15.71 -4.90
N ALA A 146 4.45 -16.31 -4.27
CA ALA A 146 4.33 -16.39 -2.82
C ALA A 146 5.57 -16.96 -2.11
N LYS A 147 6.24 -17.95 -2.73
CA LYS A 147 7.47 -18.55 -2.18
C LYS A 147 8.68 -17.59 -2.18
N ASN A 148 8.63 -16.53 -2.98
CA ASN A 148 9.70 -15.55 -3.12
C ASN A 148 9.48 -14.31 -2.23
N ILE A 149 8.30 -14.18 -1.60
CA ILE A 149 8.00 -13.09 -0.67
C ILE A 149 8.91 -13.20 0.55
N LYS A 150 9.64 -12.13 0.84
CA LYS A 150 10.61 -12.07 1.96
C LYS A 150 10.17 -11.13 3.06
N ALA A 151 9.08 -10.41 2.85
CA ALA A 151 8.52 -9.52 3.86
C ALA A 151 8.14 -10.29 5.13
N ARG A 152 8.25 -9.65 6.30
CA ARG A 152 7.76 -10.21 7.56
C ARG A 152 6.25 -10.03 7.70
N VAL A 153 5.77 -8.88 7.25
CA VAL A 153 4.35 -8.53 7.27
C VAL A 153 3.92 -8.11 5.88
N VAL A 154 2.83 -8.66 5.41
CA VAL A 154 2.10 -8.23 4.21
C VAL A 154 0.81 -7.58 4.68
N CYS A 155 0.71 -6.26 4.56
CA CYS A 155 -0.48 -5.51 4.90
C CYS A 155 -1.30 -5.20 3.65
N GLU A 156 -2.44 -5.85 3.52
CA GLU A 156 -3.30 -5.76 2.34
C GLU A 156 -4.09 -4.45 2.31
N LEU A 157 -3.76 -3.56 1.39
CA LEU A 157 -4.51 -2.32 1.16
C LEU A 157 -5.39 -2.39 -0.10
N ALA A 158 -5.13 -3.35 -0.98
CA ALA A 158 -6.01 -3.70 -2.09
C ALA A 158 -7.06 -4.73 -1.65
N ASN A 159 -8.10 -4.90 -2.44
CA ASN A 159 -9.12 -5.93 -2.21
C ASN A 159 -8.60 -7.29 -2.69
N GLY A 160 -8.32 -8.21 -1.74
CA GLY A 160 -7.88 -9.57 -2.03
C GLY A 160 -6.59 -9.67 -2.88
N PRO A 161 -5.51 -8.99 -2.51
CA PRO A 161 -4.26 -9.05 -3.27
C PRO A 161 -3.55 -10.40 -3.13
N THR A 162 -3.83 -11.16 -2.06
CA THR A 162 -3.25 -12.50 -1.82
C THR A 162 -4.29 -13.58 -2.09
N THR A 163 -3.93 -14.56 -2.93
CA THR A 163 -4.83 -15.69 -3.17
C THR A 163 -4.82 -16.67 -1.99
N PRO A 164 -5.92 -17.45 -1.77
CA PRO A 164 -5.98 -18.43 -0.68
C PRO A 164 -4.87 -19.48 -0.72
N GLU A 165 -4.37 -19.84 -1.90
CA GLU A 165 -3.25 -20.77 -2.06
C GLU A 165 -1.92 -20.12 -1.66
N ALA A 166 -1.75 -18.83 -2.02
CA ALA A 166 -0.57 -18.05 -1.63
C ALA A 166 -0.51 -17.84 -0.12
N ASP A 167 -1.63 -17.54 0.52
CA ASP A 167 -1.72 -17.35 1.97
C ASP A 167 -1.18 -18.56 2.74
N LYS A 168 -1.52 -19.78 2.30
CA LYS A 168 -0.97 -21.02 2.90
C LYS A 168 0.56 -21.14 2.77
N ILE A 169 1.12 -20.62 1.67
CA ILE A 169 2.57 -20.62 1.44
C ILE A 169 3.23 -19.56 2.33
N LEU A 170 2.65 -18.36 2.41
CA LEU A 170 3.13 -17.28 3.24
C LEU A 170 3.13 -17.69 4.73
N PHE A 171 2.04 -18.30 5.20
CA PHE A 171 1.94 -18.81 6.57
C PHE A 171 3.04 -19.82 6.90
N LYS A 172 3.33 -20.78 5.99
CA LYS A 172 4.42 -21.75 6.17
C LYS A 172 5.80 -21.09 6.20
N ASN A 173 5.95 -19.95 5.54
CA ASN A 173 7.20 -19.19 5.50
C ASN A 173 7.31 -18.16 6.63
N ASN A 174 6.39 -18.18 7.62
CA ASN A 174 6.30 -17.20 8.71
C ASN A 174 6.16 -15.76 8.22
N VAL A 175 5.44 -15.54 7.13
CA VAL A 175 5.01 -14.22 6.65
C VAL A 175 3.60 -13.98 7.16
N HIS A 176 3.41 -12.89 7.89
CA HIS A 176 2.12 -12.52 8.47
C HIS A 176 1.32 -11.67 7.49
N VAL A 177 0.14 -12.15 7.08
CA VAL A 177 -0.81 -11.41 6.23
C VAL A 177 -1.88 -10.78 7.12
N ILE A 178 -2.12 -9.48 6.96
CA ILE A 178 -3.07 -8.67 7.75
C ILE A 178 -3.88 -7.73 6.88
#